data_e96d2ab3ba51136dcfedcc72bf211754
#
_entry.id   e96d2ab3ba51136dcfedcc72bf211754
#
_cell.length_a   1.000
_cell.length_b   1.000
_cell.length_c   1.000
_cell.angle_alpha   90.00
_cell.angle_beta   90.00
_cell.angle_gamma   90.00
#
_symmetry.space_group_name_H-M   'P 1'
#
loop_
_entity.id
_entity.type
_entity.pdbx_description
1 polymer ?
#
loop_
_entity_poly.entity_id
_entity_poly.type
_entity_poly.pdbx_seq_one_letter_code
_entity_poly.pdbx_strand_id
1 'polypeptide(L)'
;MFHLKRTVNGMNFKRYRAMLTALFVLMAISFVFTYLIVVRPVDFFTNQKKNNNNVATQQDTGVKVRATYSMEDVFRPTRLVLTNKNKYEMTSSASIMKEVNSHLNKRFTNLTRLETMDETTYENLVLREAGIEILFDGLHSFGIVSRYFDANNEDLSNERFSRIVIRTDDPHTAYFVNDENKQLFSAKIDESLKTELEALYADSDFYEVESYRGKTKQFFVEQDNLKVEQSAYLIEQIPMSFYITQLFSNQSEIRTRGDGKTVVYNDNLSQLKLDRTTNVVTFFENRSGEETLMYTNNLTQTFNQMKRLGGWQLGVSLFSVDLNNNIVDFVRYVDSYPILSSGKEGFTQIKANTNGIEKMRTSSLIAQTPLSTKSKKVTVVGGKTIVTEMLNEGFVMNEIEDIRIGYSWTISSESVQIVEFTPTWYIKKNGTWKTLAELKAEKHQTESVNGPQTTGGDADGF
;
A
#
# COMPACT_ATOMS: atom_id res chain seq x y z
N MET A 1 -12.32 -83.96 -7.17
CA MET A 1 -13.56 -83.44 -6.72
C MET A 1 -13.28 -82.69 -5.37
N PHE A 2 -12.86 -81.46 -5.45
CA PHE A 2 -12.49 -80.67 -4.24
C PHE A 2 -13.57 -79.66 -3.92
N HIS A 3 -14.21 -79.87 -2.80
CA HIS A 3 -15.16 -78.87 -2.22
C HIS A 3 -14.37 -77.81 -1.43
N LEU A 4 -14.32 -76.59 -1.95
CA LEU A 4 -13.92 -75.42 -1.18
C LEU A 4 -15.13 -74.93 -0.38
N LYS A 5 -15.14 -75.16 0.91
CA LYS A 5 -16.04 -74.52 1.88
C LYS A 5 -15.54 -73.08 2.11
N ARG A 6 -16.30 -72.12 1.63
CA ARG A 6 -16.09 -70.70 1.88
C ARG A 6 -16.75 -70.37 3.24
N THR A 7 -15.96 -70.23 4.29
CA THR A 7 -16.42 -69.69 5.58
C THR A 7 -16.66 -68.18 5.47
N VAL A 8 -17.94 -67.81 5.42
CA VAL A 8 -18.33 -66.38 5.55
C VAL A 8 -18.47 -66.11 7.05
N ASN A 9 -17.52 -65.40 7.63
CA ASN A 9 -17.57 -64.90 8.99
C ASN A 9 -18.81 -64.01 9.16
N GLY A 10 -19.75 -64.41 10.03
CA GLY A 10 -21.00 -63.72 10.30
C GLY A 10 -20.79 -62.38 10.95
N MET A 11 -20.67 -61.36 10.14
CA MET A 11 -20.79 -59.97 10.64
C MET A 11 -22.23 -59.74 11.06
N ASN A 12 -22.47 -59.45 12.36
CA ASN A 12 -23.78 -59.25 12.94
C ASN A 12 -24.59 -58.29 12.04
N PHE A 13 -25.73 -58.75 11.50
CA PHE A 13 -26.60 -58.00 10.57
C PHE A 13 -27.01 -56.61 11.10
N LYS A 14 -27.06 -56.46 12.41
CA LYS A 14 -27.26 -55.17 13.11
C LYS A 14 -26.07 -54.20 12.94
N ARG A 15 -24.82 -54.73 12.98
CA ARG A 15 -23.60 -53.89 12.77
C ARG A 15 -23.45 -53.48 11.31
N TYR A 16 -23.80 -54.35 10.38
CA TYR A 16 -23.78 -54.02 8.95
C TYR A 16 -24.83 -52.94 8.63
N ARG A 17 -26.06 -53.05 9.13
CA ARG A 17 -27.06 -51.98 8.98
C ARG A 17 -26.64 -50.67 9.63
N ALA A 18 -26.05 -50.70 10.81
CA ALA A 18 -25.54 -49.50 11.49
C ALA A 18 -24.40 -48.83 10.67
N MET A 19 -23.48 -49.63 10.08
CA MET A 19 -22.42 -49.12 9.24
C MET A 19 -22.94 -48.55 7.92
N LEU A 20 -23.96 -49.12 7.34
CA LEU A 20 -24.61 -48.64 6.11
C LEU A 20 -25.38 -47.35 6.35
N THR A 21 -26.07 -47.23 7.47
CA THR A 21 -26.73 -45.99 7.89
C THR A 21 -25.73 -44.89 8.19
N ALA A 22 -24.59 -45.16 8.84
CA ALA A 22 -23.52 -44.20 9.06
C ALA A 22 -22.91 -43.71 7.75
N LEU A 23 -22.72 -44.59 6.77
CA LEU A 23 -22.21 -44.22 5.44
C LEU A 23 -23.19 -43.32 4.68
N PHE A 24 -24.51 -43.62 4.73
CA PHE A 24 -25.54 -42.75 4.14
C PHE A 24 -25.61 -41.37 4.81
N VAL A 25 -25.46 -41.28 6.14
CA VAL A 25 -25.41 -40.02 6.86
C VAL A 25 -24.18 -39.21 6.46
N LEU A 26 -23.00 -39.82 6.37
CA LEU A 26 -21.76 -39.16 5.91
C LEU A 26 -21.87 -38.66 4.47
N MET A 27 -22.48 -39.45 3.58
CA MET A 27 -22.73 -39.07 2.19
C MET A 27 -23.72 -37.88 2.11
N ALA A 28 -24.79 -37.88 2.90
CA ALA A 28 -25.74 -36.77 2.97
C ALA A 28 -25.06 -35.48 3.51
N ILE A 29 -24.23 -35.60 4.55
CA ILE A 29 -23.40 -34.47 5.07
C ILE A 29 -22.47 -33.95 4.00
N SER A 30 -21.79 -34.83 3.25
CA SER A 30 -20.90 -34.44 2.15
C SER A 30 -21.65 -33.68 1.05
N PHE A 31 -22.86 -34.11 0.67
CA PHE A 31 -23.69 -33.40 -0.29
C PHE A 31 -24.14 -32.03 0.22
N VAL A 32 -24.48 -31.92 1.50
CA VAL A 32 -24.83 -30.62 2.13
C VAL A 32 -23.64 -29.70 2.11
N PHE A 33 -22.42 -30.16 2.47
CA PHE A 33 -21.21 -29.34 2.40
C PHE A 33 -20.85 -28.95 0.97
N THR A 34 -20.95 -29.88 0.01
CA THR A 34 -20.74 -29.58 -1.42
C THR A 34 -21.75 -28.55 -1.92
N TYR A 35 -23.02 -28.70 -1.56
CA TYR A 35 -24.06 -27.72 -1.89
C TYR A 35 -23.79 -26.35 -1.27
N LEU A 36 -23.38 -26.30 0.02
CA LEU A 36 -23.00 -25.04 0.69
C LEU A 36 -21.78 -24.37 0.05
N ILE A 37 -20.79 -25.16 -0.39
CA ILE A 37 -19.59 -24.63 -1.07
C ILE A 37 -19.95 -24.11 -2.47
N VAL A 38 -20.81 -24.79 -3.21
CA VAL A 38 -21.16 -24.43 -4.59
C VAL A 38 -22.18 -23.30 -4.66
N VAL A 39 -23.20 -23.32 -3.79
CA VAL A 39 -24.33 -22.37 -3.81
C VAL A 39 -24.12 -21.15 -2.90
N ARG A 40 -23.27 -21.27 -1.87
CA ARG A 40 -22.88 -20.18 -0.98
C ARG A 40 -21.36 -20.17 -0.76
N PRO A 41 -20.58 -19.80 -1.76
CA PRO A 41 -19.18 -19.54 -1.47
C PRO A 41 -19.08 -18.31 -0.56
N VAL A 42 -18.56 -18.49 0.67
CA VAL A 42 -17.93 -17.44 1.49
C VAL A 42 -18.74 -16.63 2.51
N ASP A 43 -19.91 -17.04 2.98
CA ASP A 43 -20.53 -16.32 4.11
C ASP A 43 -20.18 -16.87 5.52
N PHE A 44 -19.22 -17.78 5.64
CA PHE A 44 -18.94 -18.46 6.92
C PHE A 44 -18.05 -17.68 7.90
N PHE A 45 -17.50 -16.53 7.53
CA PHE A 45 -16.55 -15.79 8.38
C PHE A 45 -16.88 -14.33 8.69
N THR A 46 -18.10 -13.86 8.39
CA THR A 46 -18.48 -12.49 8.75
C THR A 46 -19.77 -12.45 9.55
N ASN A 47 -19.65 -12.53 10.88
CA ASN A 47 -20.66 -12.00 11.79
C ASN A 47 -20.53 -10.47 11.77
N GLN A 48 -21.27 -9.78 10.89
CA GLN A 48 -21.56 -8.36 11.05
C GLN A 48 -23.02 -8.06 10.78
N LYS A 49 -23.60 -7.33 11.71
CA LYS A 49 -24.98 -6.84 11.71
C LYS A 49 -25.34 -6.16 10.39
N LYS A 50 -26.41 -6.65 9.74
CA LYS A 50 -27.08 -5.96 8.64
C LYS A 50 -27.62 -4.62 9.11
N ASN A 51 -27.11 -3.53 8.53
CA ASN A 51 -27.86 -2.29 8.36
C ASN A 51 -28.26 -2.16 6.89
N ASN A 52 -29.58 -2.18 6.68
CA ASN A 52 -30.17 -1.98 5.36
C ASN A 52 -29.96 -0.54 4.89
N ASN A 53 -29.23 -0.33 3.82
CA ASN A 53 -29.42 0.82 2.95
C ASN A 53 -29.21 0.37 1.50
N ASN A 54 -30.13 0.75 0.65
CA ASN A 54 -30.34 0.37 -0.74
C ASN A 54 -29.07 0.48 -1.58
N VAL A 55 -28.59 -0.65 -2.06
CA VAL A 55 -27.53 -0.72 -3.09
C VAL A 55 -28.22 -1.08 -4.40
N ALA A 56 -28.07 -0.19 -5.39
CA ALA A 56 -28.47 -0.44 -6.75
C ALA A 56 -27.84 -1.74 -7.28
N THR A 57 -28.63 -2.55 -7.97
CA THR A 57 -28.23 -3.82 -8.59
C THR A 57 -27.05 -3.59 -9.55
N GLN A 58 -25.83 -3.91 -9.13
CA GLN A 58 -24.68 -4.06 -10.03
C GLN A 58 -24.83 -5.39 -10.78
N GLN A 59 -24.76 -5.34 -12.11
CA GLN A 59 -24.63 -6.51 -12.95
C GLN A 59 -23.38 -7.31 -12.53
N ASP A 60 -23.57 -8.62 -12.33
CA ASP A 60 -22.53 -9.56 -11.92
C ASP A 60 -21.46 -9.68 -13.02
N THR A 61 -20.38 -8.90 -12.90
CA THR A 61 -19.22 -8.90 -13.83
C THR A 61 -18.22 -10.02 -13.47
N GLY A 62 -18.55 -10.91 -12.55
CA GLY A 62 -17.67 -12.02 -12.12
C GLY A 62 -16.51 -11.61 -11.21
N VAL A 63 -16.23 -10.33 -11.04
CA VAL A 63 -15.22 -9.83 -10.12
C VAL A 63 -15.84 -9.68 -8.74
N LYS A 64 -15.50 -10.57 -7.81
CA LYS A 64 -15.94 -10.46 -6.41
C LYS A 64 -15.18 -9.33 -5.73
N VAL A 65 -15.85 -8.19 -5.53
CA VAL A 65 -15.35 -7.13 -4.63
C VAL A 65 -15.34 -7.68 -3.20
N ARG A 66 -14.16 -8.06 -2.70
CA ARG A 66 -14.03 -8.87 -1.47
C ARG A 66 -13.92 -8.08 -0.17
N ALA A 67 -13.67 -6.79 -0.20
CA ALA A 67 -13.56 -6.01 1.02
C ALA A 67 -14.12 -4.60 0.85
N THR A 68 -14.90 -4.18 1.86
CA THR A 68 -15.32 -2.78 1.98
C THR A 68 -14.27 -2.07 2.84
N TYR A 69 -13.42 -1.26 2.22
CA TYR A 69 -12.46 -0.42 2.95
C TYR A 69 -13.13 0.87 3.39
N SER A 70 -12.84 1.26 4.61
CA SER A 70 -13.14 2.58 5.12
C SER A 70 -12.01 3.56 4.76
N MET A 71 -12.29 4.85 4.82
CA MET A 71 -11.24 5.86 4.73
C MET A 71 -10.17 5.67 5.83
N GLU A 72 -10.57 5.15 6.98
CA GLU A 72 -9.68 4.88 8.12
C GLU A 72 -8.62 3.82 7.82
N ASP A 73 -8.95 2.85 6.98
CA ASP A 73 -8.01 1.77 6.60
C ASP A 73 -6.95 2.29 5.60
N VAL A 74 -7.30 3.28 4.80
CA VAL A 74 -6.46 3.81 3.71
C VAL A 74 -5.65 5.02 4.14
N PHE A 75 -6.27 5.93 4.91
CA PHE A 75 -5.64 7.15 5.42
C PHE A 75 -5.27 6.96 6.89
N ARG A 76 -4.22 6.19 7.15
CA ARG A 76 -3.74 5.80 8.47
C ARG A 76 -2.24 6.02 8.62
N PRO A 77 -1.72 6.12 9.84
CA PRO A 77 -0.28 6.11 10.06
C PRO A 77 0.34 4.78 9.64
N THR A 78 1.60 4.81 9.26
CA THR A 78 2.34 3.66 8.75
C THR A 78 3.52 3.26 9.62
N ARG A 79 4.01 4.17 10.45
CA ARG A 79 5.15 3.92 11.36
C ARG A 79 4.98 4.71 12.66
N LEU A 80 5.42 4.11 13.75
CA LEU A 80 5.56 4.73 15.07
C LEU A 80 7.03 4.71 15.46
N VAL A 81 7.58 5.86 15.83
CA VAL A 81 8.95 6.02 16.36
C VAL A 81 8.87 6.50 17.80
N LEU A 82 9.59 5.81 18.66
CA LEU A 82 9.76 6.18 20.06
C LEU A 82 11.22 6.57 20.30
N THR A 83 11.42 7.70 20.97
CA THR A 83 12.76 8.13 21.39
C THR A 83 12.99 7.79 22.84
N ASN A 84 13.96 6.93 23.12
CA ASN A 84 14.33 6.50 24.45
C ASN A 84 15.84 6.70 24.66
N LYS A 85 16.22 7.59 25.57
CA LYS A 85 17.62 7.84 25.95
C LYS A 85 18.57 8.05 24.75
N ASN A 86 18.20 8.86 23.80
CA ASN A 86 18.92 9.16 22.55
C ASN A 86 19.00 7.98 21.55
N LYS A 87 18.18 6.95 21.73
CA LYS A 87 17.97 5.88 20.75
C LYS A 87 16.58 6.04 20.14
N TYR A 88 16.50 5.75 18.87
CA TYR A 88 15.24 5.69 18.15
C TYR A 88 14.85 4.23 17.94
N GLU A 89 13.62 3.91 18.27
CA GLU A 89 13.03 2.59 18.06
C GLU A 89 11.76 2.74 17.27
N MET A 90 11.63 1.99 16.19
CA MET A 90 10.54 2.13 15.23
C MET A 90 9.78 0.82 15.04
N THR A 91 8.49 0.94 14.85
CA THR A 91 7.67 -0.17 14.36
C THR A 91 6.84 0.26 13.16
N SER A 92 6.62 -0.69 12.25
CA SER A 92 5.64 -0.61 11.17
C SER A 92 4.63 -1.75 11.23
N SER A 93 4.60 -2.51 12.34
CA SER A 93 3.69 -3.65 12.54
C SER A 93 2.25 -3.25 12.28
N ALA A 94 1.58 -3.98 11.38
CA ALA A 94 0.21 -3.65 10.97
C ALA A 94 -0.79 -3.70 12.14
N SER A 95 -0.57 -4.60 13.11
CA SER A 95 -1.38 -4.69 14.33
C SER A 95 -1.20 -3.46 15.21
N ILE A 96 0.05 -3.08 15.49
CA ILE A 96 0.38 -1.89 16.29
C ILE A 96 -0.13 -0.62 15.60
N MET A 97 0.06 -0.48 14.28
CA MET A 97 -0.43 0.68 13.54
C MET A 97 -1.96 0.80 13.57
N LYS A 98 -2.68 -0.31 13.62
CA LYS A 98 -4.14 -0.31 13.80
C LYS A 98 -4.51 0.22 15.20
N GLU A 99 -3.80 -0.16 16.22
CA GLU A 99 -4.00 0.33 17.59
C GLU A 99 -3.66 1.81 17.70
N VAL A 100 -2.50 2.24 17.17
CA VAL A 100 -2.15 3.68 17.07
C VAL A 100 -3.28 4.46 16.42
N ASN A 101 -3.77 4.01 15.25
CA ASN A 101 -4.86 4.69 14.55
C ASN A 101 -6.16 4.77 15.38
N SER A 102 -6.42 3.76 16.23
CA SER A 102 -7.55 3.75 17.15
C SER A 102 -7.36 4.74 18.30
N HIS A 103 -6.18 4.81 18.89
CA HIS A 103 -5.85 5.72 19.97
C HIS A 103 -5.92 7.21 19.55
N LEU A 104 -5.74 7.52 18.27
CA LEU A 104 -5.83 8.89 17.76
C LEU A 104 -7.27 9.42 17.68
N ASN A 105 -8.30 8.58 17.70
CA ASN A 105 -9.69 8.99 17.51
C ASN A 105 -10.16 9.93 18.63
N LYS A 106 -10.63 11.15 18.24
CA LYS A 106 -11.14 12.20 19.16
C LYS A 106 -10.16 12.59 20.26
N ARG A 107 -8.85 12.57 19.95
CA ARG A 107 -7.82 12.91 20.95
C ARG A 107 -7.31 14.34 20.84
N PHE A 108 -7.56 15.01 19.72
CA PHE A 108 -7.03 16.33 19.46
C PHE A 108 -8.10 17.41 19.59
N THR A 109 -7.76 18.46 20.30
CA THR A 109 -8.61 19.65 20.48
C THR A 109 -7.82 20.92 20.15
N ASN A 110 -8.50 22.02 19.85
CA ASN A 110 -7.88 23.33 19.63
C ASN A 110 -6.77 23.32 18.55
N LEU A 111 -7.06 22.74 17.38
CA LEU A 111 -6.13 22.76 16.26
C LEU A 111 -5.84 24.21 15.83
N THR A 112 -4.55 24.57 15.79
CA THR A 112 -4.09 25.92 15.46
C THR A 112 -2.91 25.84 14.50
N ARG A 113 -2.89 26.71 13.49
CA ARG A 113 -1.72 26.92 12.64
C ARG A 113 -0.69 27.73 13.39
N LEU A 114 0.56 27.27 13.34
CA LEU A 114 1.72 28.00 13.85
C LEU A 114 2.51 28.63 12.70
N GLU A 115 3.56 29.37 13.01
CA GLU A 115 4.47 29.89 12.02
C GLU A 115 5.22 28.76 11.30
N THR A 116 5.64 29.02 10.05
CA THR A 116 6.51 28.10 9.30
C THR A 116 7.86 28.01 10.01
N MET A 117 8.34 26.79 10.21
CA MET A 117 9.61 26.54 10.89
C MET A 117 10.80 26.88 10.00
N ASP A 118 11.81 27.48 10.59
CA ASP A 118 13.17 27.44 10.02
C ASP A 118 13.78 26.04 10.17
N GLU A 119 14.92 25.81 9.54
CA GLU A 119 15.57 24.50 9.56
C GLU A 119 15.99 24.08 10.98
N THR A 120 16.48 25.02 11.79
CA THR A 120 16.91 24.76 13.17
C THR A 120 15.75 24.34 14.05
N THR A 121 14.62 25.02 13.95
CA THR A 121 13.38 24.70 14.69
C THR A 121 12.86 23.34 14.27
N TYR A 122 12.87 23.03 12.97
CA TYR A 122 12.48 21.72 12.46
C TYR A 122 13.37 20.60 13.02
N GLU A 123 14.68 20.74 12.95
CA GLU A 123 15.61 19.74 13.47
C GLU A 123 15.46 19.54 14.99
N ASN A 124 15.28 20.61 15.73
CA ASN A 124 15.06 20.50 17.18
C ASN A 124 13.76 19.74 17.49
N LEU A 125 12.66 20.12 16.83
CA LEU A 125 11.37 19.49 17.05
C LEU A 125 11.37 18.00 16.67
N VAL A 126 11.94 17.65 15.52
CA VAL A 126 11.85 16.31 14.94
C VAL A 126 12.97 15.38 15.42
N LEU A 127 14.18 15.92 15.72
CA LEU A 127 15.33 15.09 16.09
C LEU A 127 15.64 15.04 17.57
N ARG A 128 15.54 16.18 18.24
CA ARG A 128 16.08 16.30 19.62
C ARG A 128 15.02 16.23 20.69
N GLU A 129 13.84 16.77 20.38
CA GLU A 129 12.76 16.97 21.35
C GLU A 129 11.61 15.99 21.17
N ALA A 130 11.58 15.28 20.03
CA ALA A 130 10.55 14.28 19.78
C ALA A 130 10.68 13.12 20.77
N GLY A 131 9.61 12.85 21.49
CA GLY A 131 9.48 11.64 22.32
C GLY A 131 8.76 10.54 21.54
N ILE A 132 7.70 10.92 20.81
CA ILE A 132 6.90 10.04 19.97
C ILE A 132 6.71 10.71 18.61
N GLU A 133 6.96 9.96 17.54
CA GLU A 133 6.65 10.39 16.19
C GLU A 133 5.73 9.37 15.51
N ILE A 134 4.59 9.84 15.02
CA ILE A 134 3.65 9.04 14.24
C ILE A 134 3.79 9.49 12.78
N LEU A 135 4.28 8.58 11.93
CA LEU A 135 4.63 8.89 10.55
C LEU A 135 3.54 8.39 9.60
N PHE A 136 3.22 9.22 8.61
CA PHE A 136 2.28 8.93 7.54
C PHE A 136 3.04 8.86 6.21
N ASP A 137 2.63 7.96 5.36
CA ASP A 137 3.08 7.98 3.97
C ASP A 137 2.21 8.95 3.17
N GLY A 138 2.84 9.80 2.38
CA GLY A 138 2.18 10.92 1.71
C GLY A 138 1.66 12.01 2.66
N LEU A 139 1.12 13.05 2.06
CA LEU A 139 0.52 14.16 2.78
C LEU A 139 -0.94 13.84 3.11
N HIS A 140 -1.30 13.96 4.38
CA HIS A 140 -2.68 13.83 4.85
C HIS A 140 -3.26 15.20 5.11
N SER A 141 -4.55 15.41 4.84
CA SER A 141 -5.24 16.65 5.22
C SER A 141 -6.01 16.47 6.53
N PHE A 142 -6.20 17.57 7.26
CA PHE A 142 -7.01 17.52 8.48
C PHE A 142 -8.45 17.10 8.20
N GLY A 143 -9.02 17.44 7.05
CA GLY A 143 -10.36 17.00 6.65
C GLY A 143 -10.46 15.49 6.44
N ILE A 144 -9.42 14.83 5.91
CA ILE A 144 -9.39 13.36 5.73
C ILE A 144 -9.29 12.64 7.08
N VAL A 145 -8.57 13.19 8.04
CA VAL A 145 -8.41 12.61 9.39
C VAL A 145 -9.29 13.33 10.42
N SER A 146 -10.38 13.96 10.02
CA SER A 146 -11.27 14.71 10.91
C SER A 146 -11.73 13.93 12.13
N ARG A 147 -11.81 12.60 12.03
CA ARG A 147 -12.12 11.71 13.15
C ARG A 147 -11.14 11.77 14.34
N TYR A 148 -9.91 12.25 14.13
CA TYR A 148 -8.92 12.41 15.20
C TYR A 148 -9.25 13.57 16.12
N PHE A 149 -10.07 14.50 15.66
CA PHE A 149 -10.42 15.74 16.36
C PHE A 149 -11.78 15.64 17.03
N ASP A 150 -11.92 16.31 18.17
CA ASP A 150 -13.18 16.38 18.90
C ASP A 150 -14.19 17.33 18.22
N ALA A 151 -13.68 18.35 17.51
CA ALA A 151 -14.48 19.32 16.77
C ALA A 151 -14.00 19.47 15.32
N ASN A 152 -14.92 19.80 14.41
CA ASN A 152 -14.57 20.10 13.03
C ASN A 152 -13.78 21.41 12.93
N ASN A 153 -12.67 21.35 12.19
CA ASN A 153 -11.80 22.48 11.88
C ASN A 153 -11.92 22.79 10.38
N GLU A 154 -13.04 23.38 9.96
CA GLU A 154 -13.36 23.60 8.53
C GLU A 154 -12.31 24.46 7.83
N ASP A 155 -11.85 25.55 8.49
CA ASP A 155 -10.85 26.47 7.94
C ASP A 155 -9.49 25.81 7.66
N LEU A 156 -9.15 24.77 8.41
CA LEU A 156 -7.90 24.02 8.27
C LEU A 156 -8.07 22.70 7.54
N SER A 157 -9.27 22.38 7.06
CA SER A 157 -9.58 21.06 6.48
C SER A 157 -8.67 20.66 5.29
N ASN A 158 -8.21 21.63 4.49
CA ASN A 158 -7.33 21.42 3.35
C ASN A 158 -5.84 21.53 3.67
N GLU A 159 -5.50 21.91 4.90
CA GLU A 159 -4.11 21.94 5.35
C GLU A 159 -3.56 20.54 5.51
N ARG A 160 -2.25 20.40 5.37
CA ARG A 160 -1.59 19.11 5.16
C ARG A 160 -0.47 18.86 6.15
N PHE A 161 -0.30 17.61 6.53
CA PHE A 161 0.79 17.16 7.38
C PHE A 161 1.25 15.74 6.95
N SER A 162 2.47 15.34 7.35
CA SER A 162 3.07 14.04 7.11
C SER A 162 3.49 13.31 8.38
N ARG A 163 3.56 14.02 9.52
CA ARG A 163 3.85 13.42 10.82
C ARG A 163 3.17 14.15 11.98
N ILE A 164 2.97 13.41 13.07
CA ILE A 164 2.56 13.95 14.37
C ILE A 164 3.72 13.72 15.33
N VAL A 165 4.11 14.77 16.07
CA VAL A 165 5.18 14.73 17.07
C VAL A 165 4.59 15.08 18.44
N ILE A 166 4.86 14.25 19.44
CA ILE A 166 4.58 14.55 20.85
C ILE A 166 5.93 14.64 21.55
N ARG A 167 6.22 15.82 22.08
CA ARG A 167 7.52 16.10 22.72
C ARG A 167 7.61 15.44 24.09
N THR A 168 8.83 15.16 24.50
CA THR A 168 9.10 14.62 25.85
C THR A 168 8.82 15.66 26.92
N ASP A 169 9.15 16.92 26.66
CA ASP A 169 9.02 18.05 27.60
C ASP A 169 7.65 18.75 27.50
N ASP A 170 6.82 18.48 26.48
CA ASP A 170 5.47 18.99 26.32
C ASP A 170 4.48 17.86 25.96
N PRO A 171 4.10 17.02 26.94
CA PRO A 171 3.22 15.87 26.69
C PRO A 171 1.75 16.24 26.46
N HIS A 172 1.38 17.51 26.62
CA HIS A 172 0.01 18.01 26.46
C HIS A 172 -0.26 18.64 25.08
N THR A 173 0.75 18.64 24.20
CA THR A 173 0.64 19.22 22.86
C THR A 173 1.14 18.23 21.82
N ALA A 174 0.33 17.99 20.79
CA ALA A 174 0.73 17.30 19.57
C ALA A 174 1.03 18.33 18.49
N TYR A 175 2.16 18.15 17.81
CA TYR A 175 2.59 18.98 16.69
C TYR A 175 2.39 18.22 15.39
N PHE A 176 1.66 18.81 14.45
CA PHE A 176 1.47 18.26 13.10
C PHE A 176 2.43 18.99 12.17
N VAL A 177 3.30 18.21 11.55
CA VAL A 177 4.40 18.72 10.71
C VAL A 177 4.16 18.37 9.27
N ASN A 178 4.22 19.36 8.39
CA ASN A 178 4.37 19.15 6.96
C ASN A 178 5.87 19.20 6.63
N ASP A 179 6.47 18.04 6.37
CA ASP A 179 7.91 17.92 6.10
C ASP A 179 8.34 18.64 4.81
N GLU A 180 7.44 18.82 3.83
CA GLU A 180 7.79 19.40 2.52
C GLU A 180 7.97 20.92 2.58
N ASN A 181 7.05 21.62 3.25
CA ASN A 181 7.04 23.08 3.32
C ASN A 181 7.33 23.64 4.73
N LYS A 182 7.67 22.77 5.69
CA LYS A 182 7.95 23.12 7.08
C LYS A 182 6.81 23.85 7.82
N GLN A 183 5.57 23.67 7.33
CA GLN A 183 4.40 24.21 8.01
C GLN A 183 4.13 23.40 9.28
N LEU A 184 3.84 24.11 10.37
CA LEU A 184 3.57 23.57 11.69
C LEU A 184 2.15 23.88 12.14
N PHE A 185 1.51 22.89 12.77
CA PHE A 185 0.25 23.05 13.48
C PHE A 185 0.38 22.43 14.88
N SER A 186 -0.42 22.88 15.81
CA SER A 186 -0.49 22.28 17.15
C SER A 186 -1.93 21.99 17.53
N ALA A 187 -2.11 20.95 18.33
CA ALA A 187 -3.37 20.64 18.97
C ALA A 187 -3.12 20.18 20.41
N LYS A 188 -4.09 20.44 21.29
CA LYS A 188 -4.02 19.96 22.67
C LYS A 188 -4.42 18.49 22.74
N ILE A 189 -3.72 17.74 23.59
CA ILE A 189 -3.97 16.32 23.88
C ILE A 189 -4.01 16.08 25.40
N ASP A 190 -4.64 14.98 25.77
CA ASP A 190 -4.56 14.45 27.12
C ASP A 190 -3.25 13.65 27.27
N GLU A 191 -2.58 13.77 28.41
CA GLU A 191 -1.31 13.04 28.72
C GLU A 191 -1.47 11.52 28.61
N SER A 192 -2.68 11.00 28.80
CA SER A 192 -2.98 9.57 28.64
C SER A 192 -2.61 9.04 27.26
N LEU A 193 -2.74 9.87 26.19
CA LEU A 193 -2.38 9.45 24.83
C LEU A 193 -0.90 9.07 24.72
N LYS A 194 0.00 9.87 25.31
CA LYS A 194 1.42 9.56 25.33
C LYS A 194 1.69 8.23 26.02
N THR A 195 1.10 8.03 27.21
CA THR A 195 1.25 6.77 27.99
C THR A 195 0.70 5.57 27.23
N GLU A 196 -0.44 5.71 26.56
CA GLU A 196 -1.04 4.64 25.75
C GLU A 196 -0.14 4.25 24.57
N LEU A 197 0.45 5.24 23.88
CA LEU A 197 1.36 4.98 22.75
C LEU A 197 2.70 4.37 23.22
N GLU A 198 3.24 4.82 24.35
CA GLU A 198 4.46 4.23 24.94
C GLU A 198 4.22 2.78 25.42
N ALA A 199 3.01 2.46 25.87
CA ALA A 199 2.66 1.11 26.30
C ALA A 199 2.71 0.08 25.15
N LEU A 200 2.52 0.51 23.90
CA LEU A 200 2.63 -0.36 22.72
C LEU A 200 4.04 -0.93 22.52
N TYR A 201 5.04 -0.33 23.15
CA TYR A 201 6.42 -0.83 23.11
C TYR A 201 6.58 -2.23 23.72
N ALA A 202 5.72 -2.61 24.65
CA ALA A 202 5.77 -3.92 25.29
C ALA A 202 5.49 -5.10 24.33
N ASP A 203 4.92 -4.84 23.16
CA ASP A 203 4.53 -5.87 22.17
C ASP A 203 5.66 -6.33 21.24
N SER A 204 6.92 -5.95 21.52
CA SER A 204 8.17 -6.50 20.95
C SER A 204 8.44 -6.36 19.43
N ASP A 205 7.61 -5.70 18.65
CA ASP A 205 7.83 -5.51 17.20
C ASP A 205 8.54 -4.17 16.88
N PHE A 206 9.44 -3.72 17.76
CA PHE A 206 10.24 -2.51 17.56
C PHE A 206 11.67 -2.85 17.19
N TYR A 207 12.25 -2.04 16.31
CA TYR A 207 13.64 -2.16 15.84
C TYR A 207 14.40 -0.88 16.12
N GLU A 208 15.67 -0.99 16.53
CA GLU A 208 16.55 0.16 16.64
C GLU A 208 16.80 0.76 15.25
N VAL A 209 16.61 2.08 15.11
CA VAL A 209 16.78 2.79 13.86
C VAL A 209 17.76 3.95 14.00
N GLU A 210 18.38 4.32 12.90
CA GLU A 210 19.20 5.52 12.78
C GLU A 210 18.45 6.58 11.98
N SER A 211 18.53 7.81 12.43
CA SER A 211 17.89 8.96 11.80
C SER A 211 18.82 9.61 10.79
N TYR A 212 18.33 9.87 9.59
CA TYR A 212 19.09 10.50 8.51
C TYR A 212 18.38 11.75 8.00
N ARG A 213 19.16 12.78 7.75
CA ARG A 213 18.69 13.99 7.07
C ARG A 213 18.72 13.78 5.56
N GLY A 214 17.57 13.69 4.94
CA GLY A 214 17.40 13.60 3.49
C GLY A 214 17.19 14.96 2.83
N LYS A 215 16.79 14.92 1.56
CA LYS A 215 16.58 16.11 0.71
C LYS A 215 15.53 17.08 1.28
N THR A 216 14.41 16.56 1.76
CA THR A 216 13.27 17.36 2.21
C THR A 216 12.86 17.08 3.65
N LYS A 217 13.13 15.88 4.15
CA LYS A 217 12.67 15.43 5.47
C LYS A 217 13.72 14.60 6.19
N GLN A 218 13.50 14.44 7.48
CA GLN A 218 14.14 13.42 8.29
C GLN A 218 13.45 12.07 8.04
N PHE A 219 14.22 10.99 7.91
CA PHE A 219 13.72 9.64 7.81
C PHE A 219 14.55 8.67 8.66
N PHE A 220 13.98 7.49 8.93
CA PHE A 220 14.56 6.49 9.81
C PHE A 220 14.86 5.21 9.05
N VAL A 221 16.00 4.58 9.36
CA VAL A 221 16.48 3.37 8.71
C VAL A 221 16.87 2.36 9.78
N GLU A 222 16.38 1.14 9.68
CA GLU A 222 16.69 0.05 10.61
C GLU A 222 18.19 -0.26 10.59
N GLN A 223 18.82 -0.30 11.77
CA GLN A 223 20.27 -0.45 11.87
C GLN A 223 20.72 -1.87 11.58
N ASP A 224 20.10 -2.84 12.23
CA ASP A 224 20.50 -4.24 12.23
C ASP A 224 19.84 -5.06 11.13
N ASN A 225 20.34 -6.29 10.94
CA ASN A 225 19.73 -7.25 10.06
C ASN A 225 18.36 -7.67 10.57
N LEU A 226 17.37 -7.64 9.68
CA LEU A 226 15.98 -7.99 9.99
C LEU A 226 15.60 -9.33 9.38
N LYS A 227 14.75 -10.06 10.09
CA LYS A 227 14.08 -11.25 9.56
C LYS A 227 12.70 -10.84 9.03
N VAL A 228 12.59 -10.72 7.73
CA VAL A 228 11.37 -10.32 7.03
C VAL A 228 10.78 -11.52 6.29
N GLU A 229 9.48 -11.62 6.24
CA GLU A 229 8.81 -12.71 5.54
C GLU A 229 8.89 -12.50 4.01
N GLN A 230 9.43 -13.48 3.29
CA GLN A 230 9.25 -13.60 1.86
C GLN A 230 7.99 -14.43 1.63
N SER A 231 7.00 -13.90 0.95
CA SER A 231 5.70 -14.52 0.77
C SER A 231 5.37 -14.73 -0.71
N ALA A 232 4.52 -15.72 -0.99
CA ALA A 232 4.01 -15.98 -2.32
C ALA A 232 2.48 -15.90 -2.34
N TYR A 233 1.92 -15.42 -3.44
CA TYR A 233 0.48 -15.24 -3.62
C TYR A 233 0.01 -15.76 -4.97
N LEU A 234 -1.22 -16.25 -5.02
CA LEU A 234 -1.91 -16.49 -6.29
C LEU A 234 -2.29 -15.16 -6.94
N ILE A 235 -2.05 -15.07 -8.24
CA ILE A 235 -2.42 -13.91 -9.06
C ILE A 235 -3.77 -14.17 -9.72
N GLU A 236 -4.60 -13.15 -9.74
CA GLU A 236 -5.79 -13.03 -10.58
C GLU A 236 -5.63 -11.84 -11.52
N GLN A 237 -6.07 -12.00 -12.76
CA GLN A 237 -6.10 -10.90 -13.73
C GLN A 237 -7.51 -10.31 -13.79
N ILE A 238 -7.64 -8.99 -13.56
CA ILE A 238 -8.88 -8.26 -13.75
C ILE A 238 -9.17 -8.19 -15.27
N PRO A 239 -10.31 -8.66 -15.74
CA PRO A 239 -10.66 -8.62 -17.16
C PRO A 239 -10.90 -7.18 -17.62
N MET A 240 -10.53 -6.87 -18.86
CA MET A 240 -10.71 -5.52 -19.43
C MET A 240 -12.19 -5.10 -19.51
N SER A 241 -13.11 -6.06 -19.65
CA SER A 241 -14.56 -5.79 -19.59
C SER A 241 -14.99 -5.10 -18.29
N PHE A 242 -14.32 -5.44 -17.18
CA PHE A 242 -14.58 -4.77 -15.90
C PHE A 242 -14.23 -3.28 -15.96
N TYR A 243 -13.01 -2.94 -16.42
CA TYR A 243 -12.59 -1.53 -16.55
C TYR A 243 -13.46 -0.78 -17.56
N ILE A 244 -13.82 -1.42 -18.67
CA ILE A 244 -14.73 -0.85 -19.68
C ILE A 244 -16.06 -0.47 -19.03
N THR A 245 -16.66 -1.37 -18.28
CA THR A 245 -17.95 -1.14 -17.62
C THR A 245 -17.88 -0.02 -16.56
N GLN A 246 -16.75 0.12 -15.86
CA GLN A 246 -16.61 1.12 -14.81
C GLN A 246 -16.20 2.51 -15.34
N LEU A 247 -15.51 2.59 -16.47
CA LEU A 247 -14.83 3.81 -16.89
C LEU A 247 -15.53 4.51 -18.09
N PHE A 248 -16.20 3.76 -18.97
CA PHE A 248 -16.88 4.34 -20.11
C PHE A 248 -18.37 4.57 -19.83
N SER A 249 -18.85 5.76 -20.17
CA SER A 249 -20.25 6.12 -19.99
C SER A 249 -21.15 5.48 -21.06
N ASN A 250 -20.64 5.33 -22.31
CA ASN A 250 -21.36 4.73 -23.42
C ASN A 250 -20.52 3.61 -24.08
N GLN A 251 -20.83 2.36 -23.74
CA GLN A 251 -20.07 1.22 -24.25
C GLN A 251 -20.33 0.92 -25.74
N SER A 252 -21.44 1.39 -26.30
CA SER A 252 -21.78 1.14 -27.72
C SER A 252 -20.91 1.93 -28.71
N GLU A 253 -20.24 2.98 -28.26
CA GLU A 253 -19.36 3.82 -29.07
C GLU A 253 -17.89 3.39 -29.02
N ILE A 254 -17.56 2.38 -28.22
CA ILE A 254 -16.19 1.95 -28.01
C ILE A 254 -15.64 1.29 -29.28
N ARG A 255 -14.51 1.79 -29.73
CA ARG A 255 -13.69 1.20 -30.80
C ARG A 255 -12.47 0.54 -30.17
N THR A 256 -12.18 -0.68 -30.64
CA THR A 256 -11.04 -1.48 -30.15
C THR A 256 -10.00 -1.62 -31.26
N ARG A 257 -8.73 -1.41 -30.88
CA ARG A 257 -7.57 -1.69 -31.75
C ARG A 257 -6.44 -2.27 -30.93
N GLY A 258 -5.55 -3.05 -31.56
CA GLY A 258 -4.40 -3.65 -30.87
C GLY A 258 -3.42 -4.30 -31.83
N ASP A 259 -2.18 -4.49 -31.36
CA ASP A 259 -1.05 -5.09 -32.10
C ASP A 259 -0.54 -6.39 -31.45
N GLY A 260 -1.33 -7.03 -30.61
CA GLY A 260 -0.94 -8.21 -29.82
C GLY A 260 -0.25 -7.89 -28.49
N LYS A 261 0.60 -6.87 -28.43
CA LYS A 261 1.25 -6.40 -27.17
C LYS A 261 0.39 -5.38 -26.44
N THR A 262 -0.31 -4.55 -27.17
CA THR A 262 -1.14 -3.48 -26.62
C THR A 262 -2.55 -3.60 -27.15
N VAL A 263 -3.54 -3.40 -26.28
CA VAL A 263 -4.95 -3.25 -26.65
C VAL A 263 -5.45 -1.90 -26.17
N VAL A 264 -6.11 -1.16 -27.07
CA VAL A 264 -6.65 0.16 -26.80
C VAL A 264 -8.15 0.15 -27.10
N TYR A 265 -8.92 0.62 -26.14
CA TYR A 265 -10.35 0.87 -26.21
C TYR A 265 -10.54 2.38 -26.13
N ASN A 266 -11.26 2.97 -27.07
CA ASN A 266 -11.51 4.40 -27.07
C ASN A 266 -12.90 4.73 -27.59
N ASP A 267 -13.50 5.74 -27.00
CA ASP A 267 -14.63 6.49 -27.52
C ASP A 267 -14.18 7.90 -27.93
N ASN A 268 -15.12 8.85 -28.04
CA ASN A 268 -14.80 10.22 -28.46
C ASN A 268 -14.04 11.03 -27.39
N LEU A 269 -14.14 10.68 -26.11
CA LEU A 269 -13.59 11.44 -24.97
C LEU A 269 -12.53 10.65 -24.19
N SER A 270 -12.60 9.32 -24.20
CA SER A 270 -11.86 8.47 -23.29
C SER A 270 -11.02 7.46 -24.02
N GLN A 271 -9.88 7.10 -23.42
CA GLN A 271 -9.00 6.02 -23.87
C GLN A 271 -8.60 5.13 -22.70
N LEU A 272 -8.79 3.82 -22.87
CA LEU A 272 -8.32 2.77 -21.97
C LEU A 272 -7.34 1.89 -22.71
N LYS A 273 -6.13 1.75 -22.19
CA LYS A 273 -5.05 0.95 -22.78
C LYS A 273 -4.59 -0.12 -21.82
N LEU A 274 -4.44 -1.35 -22.31
CA LEU A 274 -3.73 -2.44 -21.64
C LEU A 274 -2.41 -2.70 -22.37
N ASP A 275 -1.31 -2.62 -21.65
CA ASP A 275 -0.03 -3.17 -22.06
C ASP A 275 0.07 -4.60 -21.53
N ARG A 276 0.02 -5.60 -22.42
CA ARG A 276 0.04 -7.03 -22.06
C ARG A 276 1.42 -7.51 -21.61
N THR A 277 2.49 -6.77 -21.95
CA THR A 277 3.84 -7.13 -21.54
C THR A 277 4.07 -6.82 -20.06
N THR A 278 3.55 -5.67 -19.61
CA THR A 278 3.69 -5.19 -18.24
C THR A 278 2.42 -5.38 -17.41
N ASN A 279 1.32 -5.82 -18.02
CA ASN A 279 0.00 -5.90 -17.41
C ASN A 279 -0.50 -4.56 -16.82
N VAL A 280 0.01 -3.45 -17.33
CA VAL A 280 -0.39 -2.11 -16.91
C VAL A 280 -1.61 -1.65 -17.69
N VAL A 281 -2.61 -1.20 -16.94
CA VAL A 281 -3.81 -0.53 -17.44
C VAL A 281 -3.65 0.97 -17.24
N THR A 282 -3.85 1.74 -18.30
CA THR A 282 -3.91 3.20 -18.25
C THR A 282 -5.24 3.68 -18.80
N PHE A 283 -5.83 4.68 -18.14
CA PHE A 283 -7.04 5.34 -18.58
C PHE A 283 -6.80 6.85 -18.64
N PHE A 284 -7.38 7.47 -19.62
CA PHE A 284 -7.40 8.92 -19.79
C PHE A 284 -8.76 9.36 -20.32
N GLU A 285 -9.33 10.39 -19.72
CA GLU A 285 -10.55 11.04 -20.18
C GLU A 285 -10.29 12.54 -20.40
N ASN A 286 -10.58 13.03 -21.60
CA ASN A 286 -10.44 14.42 -21.96
C ASN A 286 -11.78 15.15 -21.78
N ARG A 287 -11.95 15.77 -20.61
CA ARG A 287 -13.09 16.69 -20.37
C ARG A 287 -12.52 18.08 -20.11
N SER A 288 -12.82 19.02 -21.01
CA SER A 288 -12.39 20.40 -20.88
C SER A 288 -13.26 21.17 -19.87
N GLY A 289 -12.63 22.07 -19.09
CA GLY A 289 -13.34 23.07 -18.30
C GLY A 289 -13.71 22.67 -16.87
N GLU A 290 -13.06 21.66 -16.28
CA GLU A 290 -13.34 21.24 -14.92
C GLU A 290 -12.49 21.96 -13.87
N GLU A 291 -13.13 22.29 -12.74
CA GLU A 291 -12.47 22.92 -11.62
C GLU A 291 -11.50 21.96 -10.92
N THR A 292 -10.34 22.49 -10.53
CA THR A 292 -9.38 21.76 -9.69
C THR A 292 -9.99 21.54 -8.31
N LEU A 293 -10.03 20.28 -7.89
CA LEU A 293 -10.53 19.93 -6.57
C LEU A 293 -9.62 20.48 -5.47
N MET A 294 -10.20 20.98 -4.40
CA MET A 294 -9.49 21.24 -3.14
C MET A 294 -8.87 19.95 -2.61
N TYR A 295 -7.78 20.05 -1.87
CA TYR A 295 -6.95 18.89 -1.52
C TYR A 295 -7.72 17.76 -0.82
N THR A 296 -8.52 18.07 0.21
CA THR A 296 -9.36 17.08 0.91
C THR A 296 -10.38 16.44 -0.03
N ASN A 297 -10.99 17.24 -0.91
CA ASN A 297 -11.95 16.76 -1.88
C ASN A 297 -11.27 15.86 -2.94
N ASN A 298 -10.04 16.18 -3.36
CA ASN A 298 -9.26 15.34 -4.26
C ASN A 298 -8.99 13.96 -3.64
N LEU A 299 -8.51 13.91 -2.39
CA LEU A 299 -8.29 12.64 -1.67
C LEU A 299 -9.59 11.85 -1.50
N THR A 300 -10.68 12.53 -1.12
CA THR A 300 -12.00 11.89 -0.96
C THR A 300 -12.52 11.33 -2.28
N GLN A 301 -12.41 12.11 -3.34
CA GLN A 301 -12.90 11.70 -4.66
C GLN A 301 -12.07 10.55 -5.23
N THR A 302 -10.73 10.61 -5.14
CA THR A 302 -9.86 9.50 -5.55
C THR A 302 -10.12 8.23 -4.76
N PHE A 303 -10.34 8.32 -3.45
CA PHE A 303 -10.76 7.19 -2.64
C PHE A 303 -12.07 6.57 -3.13
N ASN A 304 -13.10 7.40 -3.40
CA ASN A 304 -14.38 6.94 -3.88
C ASN A 304 -14.27 6.27 -5.26
N GLN A 305 -13.44 6.81 -6.15
CA GLN A 305 -13.18 6.21 -7.46
C GLN A 305 -12.46 4.87 -7.35
N MET A 306 -11.45 4.76 -6.49
CA MET A 306 -10.80 3.49 -6.19
C MET A 306 -11.79 2.45 -5.67
N LYS A 307 -12.65 2.83 -4.73
CA LYS A 307 -13.69 1.95 -4.19
C LYS A 307 -14.61 1.43 -5.28
N ARG A 308 -15.01 2.28 -6.24
CA ARG A 308 -15.84 1.91 -7.39
C ARG A 308 -15.14 0.92 -8.32
N LEU A 309 -13.84 1.07 -8.51
CA LEU A 309 -13.03 0.16 -9.34
C LEU A 309 -12.85 -1.24 -8.74
N GLY A 310 -13.32 -1.48 -7.52
CA GLY A 310 -13.25 -2.81 -6.89
C GLY A 310 -11.84 -3.36 -6.71
N GLY A 311 -10.82 -2.55 -7.02
CA GLY A 311 -9.42 -2.94 -7.01
C GLY A 311 -8.76 -2.90 -5.65
N TRP A 312 -9.52 -2.66 -4.57
CA TRP A 312 -8.99 -2.64 -3.22
C TRP A 312 -8.57 -4.04 -2.80
N GLN A 313 -7.28 -4.22 -2.70
CA GLN A 313 -6.69 -5.37 -2.05
C GLN A 313 -6.45 -5.07 -0.58
N LEU A 314 -6.38 -6.08 0.26
CA LEU A 314 -5.99 -5.91 1.66
C LEU A 314 -4.68 -5.13 1.73
N GLY A 315 -4.62 -4.14 2.62
CA GLY A 315 -3.40 -3.38 2.89
C GLY A 315 -3.11 -2.21 1.95
N VAL A 316 -4.04 -1.77 1.09
CA VAL A 316 -3.82 -0.54 0.29
C VAL A 316 -3.89 0.69 1.18
N SER A 317 -2.93 1.61 1.01
CA SER A 317 -2.85 2.87 1.75
C SER A 317 -2.43 4.02 0.85
N LEU A 318 -2.78 5.26 1.25
CA LEU A 318 -2.19 6.46 0.64
C LEU A 318 -0.67 6.40 0.76
N PHE A 319 0.03 6.69 -0.33
CA PHE A 319 1.49 6.61 -0.35
C PHE A 319 2.16 7.94 -0.73
N SER A 320 1.68 8.61 -1.75
CA SER A 320 2.17 9.92 -2.16
C SER A 320 1.11 10.72 -2.91
N VAL A 321 1.32 12.02 -2.98
CA VAL A 321 0.50 12.93 -3.78
C VAL A 321 1.40 13.85 -4.58
N ASP A 322 1.31 13.78 -5.89
CA ASP A 322 1.92 14.77 -6.77
C ASP A 322 1.01 16.02 -6.82
N LEU A 323 1.40 17.05 -6.08
CA LEU A 323 0.62 18.28 -5.94
C LEU A 323 0.57 19.09 -7.24
N ASN A 324 1.59 18.97 -8.11
CA ASN A 324 1.65 19.72 -9.36
C ASN A 324 0.66 19.15 -10.40
N ASN A 325 0.52 17.84 -10.42
CA ASN A 325 -0.36 17.14 -11.35
C ASN A 325 -1.68 16.66 -10.73
N ASN A 326 -1.87 16.86 -9.41
CA ASN A 326 -3.01 16.35 -8.64
C ASN A 326 -3.19 14.82 -8.74
N ILE A 327 -2.08 14.07 -8.82
CA ILE A 327 -2.08 12.62 -8.88
C ILE A 327 -1.91 12.06 -7.48
N VAL A 328 -2.80 11.16 -7.09
CA VAL A 328 -2.75 10.45 -5.82
C VAL A 328 -2.28 9.02 -6.07
N ASP A 329 -1.23 8.61 -5.36
CA ASP A 329 -0.68 7.26 -5.39
C ASP A 329 -1.16 6.47 -4.19
N PHE A 330 -1.82 5.36 -4.47
CA PHE A 330 -2.12 4.33 -3.48
C PHE A 330 -1.18 3.14 -3.71
N VAL A 331 -0.66 2.58 -2.62
CA VAL A 331 0.24 1.43 -2.69
C VAL A 331 -0.27 0.31 -1.82
N ARG A 332 -0.10 -0.91 -2.29
CA ARG A 332 -0.38 -2.10 -1.52
C ARG A 332 0.75 -2.39 -0.55
N TYR A 333 0.40 -2.64 0.70
CA TYR A 333 1.27 -3.19 1.73
C TYR A 333 1.00 -4.69 1.88
N VAL A 334 2.06 -5.45 2.02
CA VAL A 334 2.04 -6.83 2.47
C VAL A 334 2.67 -6.83 3.85
N ASP A 335 1.90 -7.30 4.84
CA ASP A 335 2.25 -7.14 6.24
C ASP A 335 2.54 -5.66 6.58
N SER A 336 3.79 -5.33 6.80
CA SER A 336 4.21 -3.98 7.21
C SER A 336 4.89 -3.17 6.12
N TYR A 337 5.16 -3.76 4.95
CA TYR A 337 6.00 -3.15 3.92
C TYR A 337 5.27 -2.93 2.60
N PRO A 338 5.52 -1.79 1.93
CA PRO A 338 4.90 -1.47 0.64
C PRO A 338 5.52 -2.30 -0.49
N ILE A 339 4.74 -2.58 -1.53
CA ILE A 339 5.25 -3.13 -2.79
C ILE A 339 5.79 -1.99 -3.63
N LEU A 340 7.12 -1.92 -3.78
CA LEU A 340 7.84 -0.81 -4.44
C LEU A 340 8.51 -1.22 -5.77
N SER A 341 8.11 -2.36 -6.32
CA SER A 341 8.64 -2.86 -7.60
C SER A 341 8.73 -1.78 -8.67
N SER A 342 9.79 -1.81 -9.47
CA SER A 342 10.04 -0.86 -10.58
C SER A 342 8.93 -0.88 -11.64
N GLY A 343 8.26 -1.99 -11.85
CA GLY A 343 7.08 -2.13 -12.72
C GLY A 343 5.83 -1.43 -12.16
N LYS A 344 5.85 -1.02 -10.88
CA LYS A 344 4.73 -0.38 -10.16
C LYS A 344 3.48 -1.25 -10.07
N GLU A 345 3.62 -2.56 -9.98
CA GLU A 345 2.50 -3.52 -9.88
C GLU A 345 1.69 -3.32 -8.59
N GLY A 346 2.35 -2.87 -7.52
CA GLY A 346 1.71 -2.52 -6.25
C GLY A 346 1.02 -1.15 -6.22
N PHE A 347 1.17 -0.34 -7.28
CA PHE A 347 0.70 1.03 -7.33
C PHE A 347 -0.63 1.17 -8.08
N THR A 348 -1.49 2.04 -7.57
CA THR A 348 -2.60 2.62 -8.32
C THR A 348 -2.51 4.14 -8.23
N GLN A 349 -2.34 4.78 -9.38
CA GLN A 349 -2.22 6.22 -9.53
C GLN A 349 -3.51 6.77 -10.12
N ILE A 350 -4.11 7.75 -9.47
CA ILE A 350 -5.38 8.36 -9.93
C ILE A 350 -5.26 9.88 -9.88
N LYS A 351 -5.68 10.51 -10.96
CA LYS A 351 -6.11 11.90 -11.00
C LYS A 351 -7.61 11.91 -11.14
N ALA A 352 -8.30 12.45 -10.16
CA ALA A 352 -9.75 12.62 -10.18
C ALA A 352 -10.15 14.09 -10.39
N ASN A 353 -11.33 14.29 -10.91
CA ASN A 353 -12.02 15.57 -11.00
C ASN A 353 -13.43 15.42 -10.40
N THR A 354 -14.24 16.46 -10.47
CA THR A 354 -15.62 16.46 -9.94
C THR A 354 -16.53 15.41 -10.58
N ASN A 355 -16.24 14.98 -11.80
CA ASN A 355 -17.08 14.05 -12.58
C ASN A 355 -16.58 12.61 -12.54
N GLY A 356 -15.36 12.35 -12.08
CA GLY A 356 -14.82 10.99 -12.02
C GLY A 356 -13.30 10.91 -12.13
N ILE A 357 -12.82 9.90 -12.85
CA ILE A 357 -11.41 9.70 -13.11
C ILE A 357 -11.01 10.40 -14.39
N GLU A 358 -10.05 11.33 -14.30
CA GLU A 358 -9.40 11.95 -15.47
C GLU A 358 -8.24 11.09 -15.99
N LYS A 359 -7.39 10.61 -15.06
CA LYS A 359 -6.28 9.71 -15.40
C LYS A 359 -6.18 8.59 -14.37
N MET A 360 -5.84 7.41 -14.84
CA MET A 360 -5.55 6.27 -13.99
C MET A 360 -4.42 5.45 -14.58
N ARG A 361 -3.57 4.93 -13.70
CA ARG A 361 -2.59 3.89 -14.00
C ARG A 361 -2.63 2.84 -12.89
N THR A 362 -2.84 1.58 -13.25
CA THR A 362 -2.87 0.47 -12.30
C THR A 362 -2.40 -0.83 -12.95
N SER A 363 -2.12 -1.86 -12.17
CA SER A 363 -1.90 -3.21 -12.70
C SER A 363 -3.24 -3.92 -12.92
N SER A 364 -3.34 -4.70 -14.00
CA SER A 364 -4.45 -5.64 -14.17
C SER A 364 -4.28 -6.91 -13.32
N LEU A 365 -3.09 -7.13 -12.75
CA LEU A 365 -2.80 -8.28 -11.90
C LEU A 365 -3.06 -7.96 -10.43
N ILE A 366 -3.75 -8.86 -9.75
CA ILE A 366 -4.04 -8.79 -8.33
C ILE A 366 -3.45 -10.02 -7.64
N ALA A 367 -2.65 -9.83 -6.61
CA ALA A 367 -2.22 -10.91 -5.73
C ALA A 367 -3.31 -11.14 -4.66
N GLN A 368 -4.04 -12.25 -4.72
CA GLN A 368 -5.23 -12.45 -3.90
C GLN A 368 -4.97 -13.30 -2.66
N THR A 369 -4.52 -14.52 -2.84
CA THR A 369 -4.48 -15.50 -1.77
C THR A 369 -3.04 -15.84 -1.41
N PRO A 370 -2.63 -15.63 -0.14
CA PRO A 370 -1.31 -16.02 0.31
C PRO A 370 -1.15 -17.55 0.27
N LEU A 371 0.02 -17.99 -0.16
CA LEU A 371 0.43 -19.39 -0.19
C LEU A 371 1.34 -19.65 1.02
N SER A 372 0.75 -19.98 2.15
CA SER A 372 1.48 -20.17 3.44
C SER A 372 2.58 -21.23 3.34
N THR A 373 2.43 -22.24 2.48
CA THR A 373 3.45 -23.29 2.25
C THR A 373 4.71 -22.79 1.55
N LYS A 374 4.65 -21.59 0.94
CA LYS A 374 5.79 -20.96 0.24
C LYS A 374 6.34 -19.74 0.96
N SER A 375 5.77 -19.39 2.13
CA SER A 375 6.29 -18.31 2.94
C SER A 375 7.51 -18.78 3.76
N LYS A 376 8.56 -17.95 3.79
CA LYS A 376 9.78 -18.18 4.59
C LYS A 376 10.34 -16.86 5.09
N LYS A 377 10.95 -16.89 6.29
CA LYS A 377 11.70 -15.73 6.79
C LYS A 377 13.06 -15.67 6.13
N VAL A 378 13.38 -14.52 5.54
CA VAL A 378 14.69 -14.21 4.95
C VAL A 378 15.36 -13.11 5.75
N THR A 379 16.70 -13.12 5.80
CA THR A 379 17.45 -12.07 6.44
C THR A 379 17.70 -10.94 5.44
N VAL A 380 17.19 -9.75 5.75
CA VAL A 380 17.50 -8.51 5.05
C VAL A 380 18.64 -7.83 5.80
N VAL A 381 19.70 -7.46 5.11
CA VAL A 381 20.86 -6.76 5.69
C VAL A 381 20.41 -5.43 6.31
N GLY A 382 21.07 -5.02 7.40
CA GLY A 382 20.75 -3.76 8.08
C GLY A 382 20.90 -2.54 7.17
N GLY A 383 20.00 -1.57 7.33
CA GLY A 383 19.98 -0.39 6.49
C GLY A 383 21.19 0.50 6.61
N LYS A 384 21.87 0.49 7.77
CA LYS A 384 23.18 1.16 7.93
C LYS A 384 24.21 0.67 6.90
N THR A 385 24.23 -0.62 6.58
CA THR A 385 25.09 -1.18 5.53
C THR A 385 24.71 -0.64 4.18
N ILE A 386 23.41 -0.56 3.85
CA ILE A 386 22.90 0.00 2.58
C ILE A 386 23.26 1.49 2.44
N VAL A 387 23.10 2.27 3.50
CA VAL A 387 23.47 3.68 3.51
C VAL A 387 24.98 3.84 3.28
N THR A 388 25.82 3.05 3.97
CA THR A 388 27.27 3.08 3.81
C THR A 388 27.68 2.71 2.39
N GLU A 389 27.10 1.66 1.82
CA GLU A 389 27.37 1.23 0.45
C GLU A 389 26.93 2.29 -0.57
N MET A 390 25.76 2.89 -0.38
CA MET A 390 25.25 3.98 -1.21
C MET A 390 26.20 5.18 -1.21
N LEU A 391 26.69 5.60 -0.04
CA LEU A 391 27.64 6.71 0.08
C LEU A 391 29.00 6.38 -0.55
N ASN A 392 29.49 5.15 -0.41
CA ASN A 392 30.72 4.67 -1.04
C ASN A 392 30.64 4.68 -2.58
N GLU A 393 29.46 4.48 -3.13
CA GLU A 393 29.18 4.60 -4.57
C GLU A 393 29.05 6.06 -5.04
N GLY A 394 29.27 7.03 -4.14
CA GLY A 394 29.27 8.47 -4.45
C GLY A 394 27.87 9.07 -4.58
N PHE A 395 26.83 8.43 -4.04
CA PHE A 395 25.54 9.10 -3.84
C PHE A 395 25.63 9.99 -2.60
N VAL A 396 24.93 11.11 -2.60
CA VAL A 396 24.94 12.06 -1.50
C VAL A 396 23.58 12.14 -0.82
N MET A 397 23.59 12.19 0.53
CA MET A 397 22.37 12.08 1.32
C MET A 397 21.35 13.21 1.03
N ASN A 398 21.80 14.40 0.68
CA ASN A 398 20.94 15.54 0.36
C ASN A 398 20.15 15.39 -0.96
N GLU A 399 20.42 14.36 -1.77
CA GLU A 399 19.62 13.99 -2.95
C GLU A 399 18.63 12.89 -2.65
N ILE A 400 18.74 12.24 -1.51
CA ILE A 400 17.89 11.11 -1.09
C ILE A 400 16.66 11.64 -0.35
N GLU A 401 15.50 11.19 -0.75
CA GLU A 401 14.24 11.61 -0.17
C GLU A 401 13.75 10.65 0.94
N ASP A 402 14.06 9.34 0.81
CA ASP A 402 13.70 8.32 1.78
C ASP A 402 14.48 7.01 1.51
N ILE A 403 14.66 6.16 2.51
CA ILE A 403 15.22 4.80 2.39
C ILE A 403 14.36 3.89 3.24
N ARG A 404 13.86 2.78 2.67
CA ARG A 404 13.05 1.80 3.40
C ARG A 404 13.07 0.41 2.80
N ILE A 405 12.69 -0.57 3.58
CA ILE A 405 12.37 -1.89 3.09
C ILE A 405 11.02 -1.85 2.36
N GLY A 406 10.96 -2.54 1.23
CA GLY A 406 9.74 -2.79 0.48
C GLY A 406 9.82 -4.15 -0.20
N TYR A 407 8.72 -4.56 -0.83
CA TYR A 407 8.68 -5.80 -1.58
C TYR A 407 8.87 -5.56 -3.08
N SER A 408 9.70 -6.39 -3.69
CA SER A 408 9.68 -6.57 -5.15
C SER A 408 8.50 -7.48 -5.54
N TRP A 409 7.96 -7.30 -6.73
CA TRP A 409 6.96 -8.15 -7.35
C TRP A 409 7.64 -8.99 -8.43
N THR A 410 7.75 -10.30 -8.23
CA THR A 410 8.40 -11.18 -9.20
C THR A 410 7.47 -12.36 -9.49
N ILE A 411 7.17 -12.59 -10.78
CA ILE A 411 6.43 -13.78 -11.19
C ILE A 411 7.31 -15.00 -10.93
N SER A 412 6.74 -16.01 -10.27
CA SER A 412 7.47 -17.23 -9.93
C SER A 412 7.91 -17.99 -11.19
N SER A 413 9.12 -18.53 -11.16
CA SER A 413 9.63 -19.41 -12.23
C SER A 413 8.86 -20.73 -12.33
N GLU A 414 8.15 -21.14 -11.27
CA GLU A 414 7.38 -22.38 -11.23
C GLU A 414 5.98 -22.23 -11.85
N SER A 415 5.39 -21.04 -11.79
CA SER A 415 4.04 -20.79 -12.30
C SER A 415 3.79 -19.30 -12.53
N VAL A 416 3.26 -18.99 -13.71
CA VAL A 416 2.81 -17.63 -14.07
C VAL A 416 1.61 -17.14 -13.25
N GLN A 417 0.97 -18.02 -12.49
CA GLN A 417 -0.13 -17.68 -11.59
C GLN A 417 0.32 -17.38 -10.17
N ILE A 418 1.62 -17.40 -9.91
CA ILE A 418 2.19 -17.13 -8.59
C ILE A 418 3.11 -15.91 -8.68
N VAL A 419 2.93 -14.97 -7.76
CA VAL A 419 3.87 -13.87 -7.50
C VAL A 419 4.61 -14.15 -6.20
N GLU A 420 5.89 -13.84 -6.20
CA GLU A 420 6.75 -13.87 -5.03
C GLU A 420 7.07 -12.42 -4.61
N PHE A 421 6.83 -12.13 -3.34
CA PHE A 421 7.19 -10.88 -2.70
C PHE A 421 8.49 -11.07 -1.95
N THR A 422 9.58 -10.50 -2.50
CA THR A 422 10.90 -10.58 -1.89
C THR A 422 11.23 -9.24 -1.24
N PRO A 423 11.52 -9.20 0.08
CA PRO A 423 11.86 -7.95 0.75
C PRO A 423 13.26 -7.50 0.33
N THR A 424 13.38 -6.21 0.03
CA THR A 424 14.64 -5.56 -0.32
C THR A 424 14.61 -4.08 0.03
N TRP A 425 15.79 -3.45 0.04
CA TRP A 425 15.91 -2.01 0.27
C TRP A 425 15.61 -1.21 -0.98
N TYR A 426 14.80 -0.18 -0.80
CA TYR A 426 14.49 0.84 -1.80
C TYR A 426 14.94 2.21 -1.34
N ILE A 427 15.47 2.98 -2.26
CA ILE A 427 15.98 4.34 -2.08
C ILE A 427 15.13 5.24 -2.97
N LYS A 428 14.54 6.28 -2.38
CA LYS A 428 13.78 7.30 -3.13
C LYS A 428 14.70 8.44 -3.53
N LYS A 429 14.88 8.61 -4.84
CA LYS A 429 15.65 9.70 -5.44
C LYS A 429 14.85 10.27 -6.62
N ASN A 430 14.74 11.59 -6.70
CA ASN A 430 13.96 12.30 -7.74
C ASN A 430 12.54 11.76 -7.90
N GLY A 431 11.84 11.54 -6.77
CA GLY A 431 10.47 11.05 -6.73
C GLY A 431 10.29 9.58 -7.08
N THR A 432 11.38 8.84 -7.42
CA THR A 432 11.30 7.45 -7.87
C THR A 432 11.97 6.52 -6.87
N TRP A 433 11.31 5.40 -6.56
CA TRP A 433 11.84 4.32 -5.74
C TRP A 433 12.63 3.33 -6.58
N LYS A 434 13.88 3.06 -6.21
CA LYS A 434 14.78 2.11 -6.87
C LYS A 434 15.59 1.35 -5.85
N THR A 435 15.97 0.13 -6.17
CA THR A 435 16.97 -0.61 -5.40
C THR A 435 18.36 0.03 -5.60
N LEU A 436 19.29 -0.25 -4.68
CA LEU A 436 20.67 0.26 -4.86
C LEU A 436 21.31 -0.26 -6.16
N ALA A 437 21.02 -1.50 -6.53
CA ALA A 437 21.52 -2.08 -7.78
C ALA A 437 20.99 -1.34 -9.02
N GLU A 438 19.70 -0.98 -9.04
CA GLU A 438 19.11 -0.18 -10.13
C GLU A 438 19.71 1.23 -10.21
N LEU A 439 19.95 1.87 -9.05
CA LEU A 439 20.60 3.19 -9.02
C LEU A 439 22.05 3.16 -9.54
N LYS A 440 22.82 2.12 -9.18
CA LYS A 440 24.17 1.90 -9.70
C LYS A 440 24.17 1.71 -11.22
N ALA A 441 23.27 0.87 -11.73
CA ALA A 441 23.15 0.61 -13.16
C ALA A 441 22.81 1.89 -13.94
N GLU A 442 21.93 2.73 -13.44
CA GLU A 442 21.54 4.00 -14.04
C GLU A 442 22.71 5.01 -14.05
N LYS A 443 23.47 5.09 -12.95
CA LYS A 443 24.65 5.95 -12.85
C LYS A 443 25.70 5.58 -13.90
N HIS A 444 26.04 4.30 -14.03
CA HIS A 444 27.00 3.81 -15.03
C HIS A 444 26.54 4.06 -16.48
N GLN A 445 25.24 3.93 -16.77
CA GLN A 445 24.69 4.28 -18.08
C GLN A 445 24.88 5.77 -18.39
N THR A 446 24.61 6.64 -17.42
CA THR A 446 24.77 8.09 -17.59
C THR A 446 26.23 8.48 -17.79
N GLU A 447 27.17 7.87 -17.06
CA GLU A 447 28.62 8.10 -17.21
C GLU A 447 29.16 7.62 -18.56
N SER A 448 28.65 6.48 -19.06
CA SER A 448 29.05 5.95 -20.37
C SER A 448 28.58 6.80 -21.56
N VAL A 449 27.45 7.50 -21.42
CA VAL A 449 26.91 8.40 -22.45
C VAL A 449 27.64 9.75 -22.45
N ASN A 450 28.12 10.21 -21.29
CA ASN A 450 28.83 11.49 -21.11
C ASN A 450 30.35 11.37 -21.14
N GLY A 451 30.90 10.19 -21.42
CA GLY A 451 32.33 9.99 -21.58
C GLY A 451 32.88 10.82 -22.73
N PRO A 452 34.15 11.30 -22.67
CA PRO A 452 34.71 12.17 -23.69
C PRO A 452 34.66 11.47 -25.07
N GLN A 453 33.89 12.05 -25.99
CA GLN A 453 34.01 11.72 -27.40
C GLN A 453 35.46 12.04 -27.78
N THR A 454 36.27 11.01 -27.96
CA THR A 454 37.56 11.15 -28.64
C THR A 454 37.27 11.64 -30.06
N THR A 455 37.39 12.92 -30.27
CA THR A 455 37.49 13.48 -31.61
C THR A 455 38.76 12.87 -32.22
N GLY A 456 38.54 11.82 -33.00
CA GLY A 456 39.55 11.33 -33.93
C GLY A 456 39.85 12.44 -34.91
N GLY A 457 40.96 13.12 -34.69
CA GLY A 457 41.53 14.04 -35.67
C GLY A 457 41.98 13.20 -36.86
N ASP A 458 41.28 13.30 -37.98
CA ASP A 458 41.82 12.94 -39.28
C ASP A 458 42.89 13.97 -39.62
N ALA A 459 44.14 13.56 -39.36
CA ALA A 459 45.29 14.12 -40.02
C ALA A 459 45.56 13.25 -41.23
N ASP A 460 45.07 13.64 -42.40
CA ASP A 460 45.65 13.24 -43.66
C ASP A 460 45.70 14.44 -44.59
N GLY A 461 46.91 15.04 -44.61
CA GLY A 461 47.36 15.78 -45.74
C GLY A 461 47.95 14.83 -46.77
N PHE A 462 47.48 14.90 -47.98
CA PHE A 462 48.19 14.99 -49.29
C PHE A 462 47.16 14.90 -50.39
#